data_f62eadbf2048da6e65ee1ca5df72bfec
#
_entry.id   f62eadbf2048da6e65ee1ca5df72bfec
#
_cell.length_a   1.000
_cell.length_b   1.000
_cell.length_c   1.000
_cell.angle_alpha   90.00
_cell.angle_beta   90.00
_cell.angle_gamma   90.00
#
_symmetry.space_group_name_H-M   'P 1'
#
loop_
_entity.id
_entity.type
_entity.pdbx_description
1 polymer ?
#
loop_
_entity_poly.entity_id
_entity_poly.type
_entity_poly.pdbx_seq_one_letter_code
_entity_poly.pdbx_strand_id
1 'polypeptide(L)'
;MCIRDRGMEEVAHKKYLNDYFQGKIEGSVSRGELYNEDPVTGDARFCATTASMCGVESAGFEQNDEKMNWAIRKDLMLHAYMFTQSGIPMLYSGDEIGQVNDYTYKEDPDKAADSRYIHRGKFNWDLVDNIKDKTSVQGRIFNGLEKLEKIRRTEAVFNTDAEVYTKDYSDTSILWIVRKAEGEELHAVFNFSDEGKTIWMPEKAVYTNLMTGVTEEVETVELSGWDFVWMKR
;
A
#
# COMPACT_ATOMS: atom_id res chain seq x y z
N MET A 1 6.94 -16.41 -8.83
CA MET A 1 6.82 -17.68 -8.07
C MET A 1 5.35 -18.08 -8.05
N CYS A 2 5.02 -19.29 -8.50
CA CYS A 2 3.64 -19.73 -8.62
C CYS A 2 3.14 -20.26 -7.26
N ILE A 3 1.88 -20.04 -6.91
CA ILE A 3 1.22 -20.60 -5.72
C ILE A 3 1.39 -22.11 -5.67
N ARG A 4 1.29 -22.79 -6.82
CA ARG A 4 1.47 -24.24 -6.96
C ARG A 4 2.86 -24.73 -6.53
N ASP A 5 3.91 -23.94 -6.74
CA ASP A 5 5.27 -24.31 -6.38
C ASP A 5 5.47 -24.41 -4.86
N ARG A 6 4.56 -23.85 -4.07
CA ARG A 6 4.51 -23.90 -2.60
C ARG A 6 3.56 -24.97 -2.05
N GLY A 7 2.98 -25.82 -2.91
CA GLY A 7 2.03 -26.87 -2.49
C GLY A 7 0.68 -26.34 -2.02
N MET A 8 0.34 -25.08 -2.31
CA MET A 8 -0.97 -24.51 -1.97
C MET A 8 -1.99 -24.85 -3.06
N GLU A 9 -3.19 -25.26 -2.65
CA GLU A 9 -4.31 -25.49 -3.54
C GLU A 9 -4.86 -24.12 -4.00
N GLU A 10 -4.92 -23.92 -5.33
CA GLU A 10 -5.17 -22.62 -5.93
C GLU A 10 -6.55 -22.04 -5.57
N VAL A 11 -7.61 -22.87 -5.65
CA VAL A 11 -8.99 -22.44 -5.38
C VAL A 11 -9.17 -22.10 -3.91
N ALA A 12 -8.64 -22.94 -3.01
CA ALA A 12 -8.69 -22.70 -1.58
C ALA A 12 -7.95 -21.42 -1.19
N HIS A 13 -6.80 -21.16 -1.82
CA HIS A 13 -6.03 -19.94 -1.58
C HIS A 13 -6.78 -18.68 -2.07
N LYS A 14 -7.39 -18.72 -3.25
CA LYS A 14 -8.21 -17.61 -3.75
C LYS A 14 -9.40 -17.32 -2.83
N LYS A 15 -10.11 -18.37 -2.39
CA LYS A 15 -11.23 -18.21 -1.45
C LYS A 15 -10.77 -17.63 -0.10
N TYR A 16 -9.61 -18.09 0.41
CA TYR A 16 -9.03 -17.52 1.61
C TYR A 16 -8.75 -16.00 1.45
N LEU A 17 -8.16 -15.59 0.33
CA LEU A 17 -7.90 -14.17 0.05
C LEU A 17 -9.21 -13.37 -0.07
N ASN A 18 -10.21 -13.93 -0.75
CA ASN A 18 -11.53 -13.32 -0.86
C ASN A 18 -12.14 -13.06 0.52
N ASP A 19 -12.10 -14.05 1.40
CA ASP A 19 -12.64 -13.94 2.76
C ASP A 19 -11.81 -12.98 3.62
N TYR A 20 -10.48 -13.02 3.48
CA TYR A 20 -9.59 -12.08 4.18
C TYR A 20 -9.90 -10.63 3.80
N PHE A 21 -9.97 -10.32 2.51
CA PHE A 21 -10.22 -8.95 2.06
C PHE A 21 -11.62 -8.45 2.36
N GLN A 22 -12.59 -9.34 2.52
CA GLN A 22 -13.94 -8.98 3.00
C GLN A 22 -14.03 -8.80 4.52
N GLY A 23 -12.96 -9.09 5.28
CA GLY A 23 -12.98 -9.05 6.74
C GLY A 23 -13.69 -10.21 7.40
N LYS A 24 -13.90 -11.33 6.69
CA LYS A 24 -14.58 -12.53 7.20
C LYS A 24 -13.67 -13.46 8.01
N ILE A 25 -12.35 -13.29 7.89
CA ILE A 25 -11.35 -14.07 8.63
C ILE A 25 -10.96 -13.31 9.90
N GLU A 26 -10.85 -14.04 11.01
CA GLU A 26 -10.37 -13.48 12.27
C GLU A 26 -9.00 -12.83 12.09
N GLY A 27 -8.84 -11.63 12.64
CA GLY A 27 -7.61 -10.83 12.47
C GLY A 27 -7.54 -10.00 11.20
N SER A 28 -8.46 -10.18 10.23
CA SER A 28 -8.48 -9.32 9.06
C SER A 28 -8.94 -7.90 9.40
N VAL A 29 -8.11 -6.93 9.05
CA VAL A 29 -8.41 -5.49 9.14
C VAL A 29 -9.07 -4.93 7.90
N SER A 30 -9.02 -5.68 6.79
CA SER A 30 -9.57 -5.25 5.49
C SER A 30 -11.10 -5.24 5.52
N ARG A 31 -11.69 -4.26 4.81
CA ARG A 31 -13.13 -4.20 4.55
C ARG A 31 -13.37 -3.96 3.08
N GLY A 32 -14.22 -4.80 2.49
CA GLY A 32 -14.57 -4.69 1.08
C GLY A 32 -15.58 -5.73 0.67
N GLU A 33 -15.90 -5.77 -0.61
CA GLU A 33 -16.87 -6.69 -1.19
C GLU A 33 -16.33 -7.32 -2.47
N LEU A 34 -16.83 -8.51 -2.81
CA LEU A 34 -16.49 -9.18 -4.05
C LEU A 34 -17.46 -8.78 -5.16
N TYR A 35 -16.93 -8.72 -6.36
CA TYR A 35 -17.68 -8.54 -7.60
C TYR A 35 -17.40 -9.68 -8.56
N ASN A 36 -18.46 -10.24 -9.16
CA ASN A 36 -18.37 -11.36 -10.10
C ASN A 36 -17.59 -12.57 -9.55
N GLU A 37 -17.91 -13.01 -8.34
CA GLU A 37 -17.32 -14.22 -7.78
C GLU A 37 -17.80 -15.46 -8.54
N ASP A 38 -16.84 -16.28 -8.99
CA ASP A 38 -17.09 -17.63 -9.48
C ASP A 38 -16.98 -18.61 -8.30
N PRO A 39 -18.08 -19.24 -7.87
CA PRO A 39 -18.06 -20.13 -6.70
C PRO A 39 -17.26 -21.41 -6.92
N VAL A 40 -16.97 -21.78 -8.16
CA VAL A 40 -16.21 -22.98 -8.51
C VAL A 40 -14.73 -22.72 -8.48
N THR A 41 -14.26 -21.66 -9.17
CA THR A 41 -12.84 -21.34 -9.30
C THR A 41 -12.34 -20.43 -8.18
N GLY A 42 -13.23 -19.74 -7.45
CA GLY A 42 -12.87 -18.72 -6.48
C GLY A 42 -12.38 -17.42 -7.12
N ASP A 43 -12.48 -17.29 -8.44
CA ASP A 43 -12.14 -16.05 -9.11
C ASP A 43 -13.13 -14.95 -8.75
N ALA A 44 -12.63 -13.80 -8.35
CA ALA A 44 -13.44 -12.64 -8.00
C ALA A 44 -12.63 -11.36 -8.19
N ARG A 45 -13.31 -10.23 -8.25
CA ARG A 45 -12.71 -8.91 -8.15
C ARG A 45 -13.01 -8.34 -6.77
N PHE A 46 -11.99 -7.95 -6.07
CA PHE A 46 -12.15 -7.26 -4.80
C PHE A 46 -12.42 -5.76 -5.03
N CYS A 47 -13.43 -5.23 -4.33
CA CYS A 47 -13.87 -3.85 -4.40
C CYS A 47 -13.79 -3.21 -3.02
N ALA A 48 -12.97 -2.19 -2.88
CA ALA A 48 -12.81 -1.37 -1.68
C ALA A 48 -12.05 -0.08 -2.03
N THR A 49 -12.09 0.92 -1.14
CA THR A 49 -11.08 1.98 -1.16
C THR A 49 -9.76 1.44 -0.60
N THR A 50 -8.63 2.05 -0.97
CA THR A 50 -7.31 1.67 -0.44
C THR A 50 -7.27 1.78 1.07
N ALA A 51 -7.83 2.85 1.63
CA ALA A 51 -7.91 3.07 3.07
C ALA A 51 -8.67 1.95 3.81
N SER A 52 -9.82 1.51 3.28
CA SER A 52 -10.61 0.41 3.88
C SER A 52 -9.91 -0.94 3.74
N MET A 53 -9.24 -1.19 2.62
CA MET A 53 -8.43 -2.39 2.41
C MET A 53 -7.25 -2.45 3.39
N CYS A 54 -6.63 -1.31 3.68
CA CYS A 54 -5.48 -1.22 4.59
C CYS A 54 -5.86 -1.26 6.08
N GLY A 55 -7.14 -1.05 6.42
CA GLY A 55 -7.64 -1.13 7.79
C GLY A 55 -7.98 0.21 8.44
N VAL A 56 -7.92 1.33 7.72
CA VAL A 56 -8.30 2.65 8.26
C VAL A 56 -9.76 2.64 8.74
N GLU A 57 -10.65 2.02 7.97
CA GLU A 57 -12.07 1.89 8.32
C GLU A 57 -12.27 1.08 9.60
N SER A 58 -11.66 -0.11 9.70
CA SER A 58 -11.82 -0.96 10.87
C SER A 58 -11.19 -0.36 12.11
N ALA A 59 -10.01 0.26 12.00
CA ALA A 59 -9.34 0.94 13.11
C ALA A 59 -10.16 2.15 13.61
N GLY A 60 -10.78 2.90 12.69
CA GLY A 60 -11.68 4.00 13.02
C GLY A 60 -12.93 3.53 13.74
N PHE A 61 -13.55 2.43 13.30
CA PHE A 61 -14.70 1.82 13.97
C PHE A 61 -14.36 1.31 15.38
N GLU A 62 -13.20 0.68 15.53
CA GLU A 62 -12.71 0.17 16.81
C GLU A 62 -12.16 1.26 17.74
N GLN A 63 -11.99 2.49 17.26
CA GLN A 63 -11.34 3.61 17.95
C GLN A 63 -9.97 3.22 18.52
N ASN A 64 -9.17 2.52 17.70
CA ASN A 64 -7.88 1.97 18.08
C ASN A 64 -6.74 2.71 17.37
N ASP A 65 -6.04 3.58 18.10
CA ASP A 65 -4.97 4.42 17.57
C ASP A 65 -3.75 3.61 17.08
N GLU A 66 -3.44 2.49 17.73
CA GLU A 66 -2.33 1.63 17.31
C GLU A 66 -2.65 0.98 15.97
N LYS A 67 -3.83 0.40 15.82
CA LYS A 67 -4.30 -0.17 14.54
C LYS A 67 -4.40 0.91 13.46
N MET A 68 -4.81 2.12 13.81
CA MET A 68 -4.85 3.26 12.89
C MET A 68 -3.45 3.62 12.39
N ASN A 69 -2.45 3.64 13.28
CA ASN A 69 -1.06 3.87 12.89
C ASN A 69 -0.55 2.82 11.90
N TRP A 70 -0.89 1.55 12.12
CA TRP A 70 -0.54 0.45 11.22
C TRP A 70 -1.26 0.56 9.87
N ALA A 71 -2.55 0.90 9.91
CA ALA A 71 -3.37 1.05 8.70
C ALA A 71 -2.84 2.17 7.79
N ILE A 72 -2.54 3.34 8.35
CA ILE A 72 -1.96 4.47 7.60
C ILE A 72 -0.57 4.12 7.04
N ARG A 73 0.27 3.42 7.82
CA ARG A 73 1.58 2.98 7.34
C ARG A 73 1.45 2.01 6.17
N LYS A 74 0.54 1.03 6.27
CA LYS A 74 0.25 0.08 5.20
C LYS A 74 -0.28 0.77 3.95
N ASP A 75 -1.18 1.74 4.10
CA ASP A 75 -1.72 2.55 3.00
C ASP A 75 -0.59 3.28 2.27
N LEU A 76 0.25 4.02 2.99
CA LEU A 76 1.39 4.74 2.42
C LEU A 76 2.44 3.81 1.81
N MET A 77 2.68 2.62 2.38
CA MET A 77 3.58 1.62 1.81
C MET A 77 3.08 1.10 0.46
N LEU A 78 1.79 0.82 0.33
CA LEU A 78 1.20 0.38 -0.95
C LEU A 78 1.24 1.48 -2.00
N HIS A 79 1.00 2.72 -1.63
CA HIS A 79 1.18 3.86 -2.52
C HIS A 79 2.66 4.05 -2.92
N ALA A 80 3.59 3.94 -1.97
CA ALA A 80 5.02 4.00 -2.27
C ALA A 80 5.44 2.89 -3.25
N TYR A 81 4.89 1.67 -3.07
CA TYR A 81 5.09 0.58 -4.04
C TYR A 81 4.58 0.98 -5.44
N MET A 82 3.37 1.52 -5.54
CA MET A 82 2.82 2.01 -6.81
C MET A 82 3.71 3.11 -7.43
N PHE A 83 4.16 4.08 -6.63
CA PHE A 83 5.06 5.13 -7.07
C PHE A 83 6.44 4.62 -7.50
N THR A 84 6.84 3.43 -7.05
CA THR A 84 8.11 2.80 -7.44
C THR A 84 8.02 2.11 -8.81
N GLN A 85 6.81 1.81 -9.30
CA GLN A 85 6.62 1.15 -10.59
C GLN A 85 6.93 2.08 -11.76
N SER A 86 7.25 1.48 -12.93
CA SER A 86 7.35 2.22 -14.19
C SER A 86 5.96 2.65 -14.68
N GLY A 87 5.92 3.69 -15.49
CA GLY A 87 4.68 4.24 -16.04
C GLY A 87 4.14 5.41 -15.23
N ILE A 88 2.87 5.73 -15.43
CA ILE A 88 2.18 6.86 -14.79
C ILE A 88 1.47 6.34 -13.55
N PRO A 89 1.84 6.78 -12.33
CA PRO A 89 1.12 6.42 -11.12
C PRO A 89 -0.29 7.05 -11.15
N MET A 90 -1.28 6.27 -10.74
CA MET A 90 -2.67 6.70 -10.71
C MET A 90 -3.19 6.62 -9.27
N LEU A 91 -3.54 7.77 -8.71
CA LEU A 91 -4.29 7.84 -7.46
C LEU A 91 -5.80 7.80 -7.79
N TYR A 92 -6.55 7.03 -7.04
CA TYR A 92 -8.00 7.06 -7.15
C TYR A 92 -8.56 8.23 -6.32
N SER A 93 -9.62 8.85 -6.79
CA SER A 93 -10.25 9.99 -6.08
C SER A 93 -10.69 9.57 -4.68
N GLY A 94 -10.16 10.24 -3.66
CA GLY A 94 -10.39 9.95 -2.25
C GLY A 94 -9.20 9.26 -1.56
N ASP A 95 -8.25 8.67 -2.29
CA ASP A 95 -7.03 8.09 -1.69
C ASP A 95 -6.26 9.17 -0.93
N GLU A 96 -6.21 10.41 -1.47
CA GLU A 96 -5.50 11.56 -0.89
C GLU A 96 -6.03 12.01 0.49
N ILE A 97 -7.26 11.65 0.82
CA ILE A 97 -7.87 11.94 2.13
C ILE A 97 -8.16 10.68 2.94
N GLY A 98 -7.68 9.52 2.50
CA GLY A 98 -7.96 8.25 3.16
C GLY A 98 -9.46 7.94 3.23
N GLN A 99 -10.21 8.25 2.15
CA GLN A 99 -11.65 8.00 2.08
C GLN A 99 -11.94 6.51 2.22
N VAL A 100 -12.83 6.18 3.15
CA VAL A 100 -13.26 4.80 3.39
C VAL A 100 -14.42 4.41 2.47
N ASN A 101 -14.80 3.14 2.50
CA ASN A 101 -15.92 2.59 1.74
C ASN A 101 -17.24 3.33 1.98
N ASP A 102 -18.04 3.44 0.93
CA ASP A 102 -19.39 4.00 0.97
C ASP A 102 -20.41 2.87 0.81
N TYR A 103 -21.11 2.53 1.88
CA TYR A 103 -22.14 1.48 1.89
C TYR A 103 -23.52 2.01 1.52
N THR A 104 -23.71 3.32 1.37
CA THR A 104 -25.03 3.93 1.04
C THR A 104 -25.51 3.55 -0.34
N TYR A 105 -24.62 3.07 -1.23
CA TYR A 105 -25.01 2.57 -2.54
C TYR A 105 -26.05 1.44 -2.46
N LYS A 106 -26.10 0.68 -1.35
CA LYS A 106 -27.06 -0.40 -1.13
C LYS A 106 -28.50 0.09 -0.98
N GLU A 107 -28.67 1.36 -0.67
CA GLU A 107 -29.99 2.01 -0.55
C GLU A 107 -30.54 2.44 -1.91
N ASP A 108 -29.71 2.51 -2.95
CA ASP A 108 -30.07 2.87 -4.32
C ASP A 108 -30.38 1.59 -5.12
N PRO A 109 -31.63 1.36 -5.52
CA PRO A 109 -32.01 0.15 -6.25
C PRO A 109 -31.24 -0.08 -7.56
N ASP A 110 -30.76 0.99 -8.20
CA ASP A 110 -30.02 0.91 -9.45
C ASP A 110 -28.53 0.53 -9.23
N LYS A 111 -28.03 0.60 -7.99
CA LYS A 111 -26.64 0.35 -7.62
C LYS A 111 -26.47 -0.83 -6.68
N ALA A 112 -27.49 -1.16 -5.89
CA ALA A 112 -27.41 -2.14 -4.79
C ALA A 112 -26.86 -3.51 -5.21
N ALA A 113 -27.09 -3.92 -6.47
CA ALA A 113 -26.62 -5.20 -7.01
C ALA A 113 -25.14 -5.15 -7.49
N ASP A 114 -24.50 -4.00 -7.50
CA ASP A 114 -23.14 -3.81 -8.02
C ASP A 114 -22.19 -3.34 -6.93
N SER A 115 -21.46 -4.28 -6.33
CA SER A 115 -20.49 -4.01 -5.25
C SER A 115 -19.36 -3.05 -5.63
N ARG A 116 -19.13 -2.77 -6.92
CA ARG A 116 -18.14 -1.77 -7.35
C ARG A 116 -18.49 -0.36 -6.88
N TYR A 117 -19.74 -0.09 -6.54
CA TYR A 117 -20.12 1.22 -6.01
C TYR A 117 -19.60 1.48 -4.60
N ILE A 118 -19.14 0.47 -3.85
CA ILE A 118 -18.56 0.62 -2.52
C ILE A 118 -17.39 1.62 -2.47
N HIS A 119 -16.57 1.69 -3.54
CA HIS A 119 -15.45 2.62 -3.66
C HIS A 119 -15.72 3.78 -4.62
N ARG A 120 -16.95 3.92 -5.12
CA ARG A 120 -17.37 4.98 -6.05
C ARG A 120 -18.27 6.03 -5.39
N GLY A 121 -18.20 6.11 -4.07
CA GLY A 121 -18.88 7.13 -3.28
C GLY A 121 -18.48 8.55 -3.73
N LYS A 122 -19.29 9.54 -3.39
CA LYS A 122 -18.93 10.92 -3.62
C LYS A 122 -17.70 11.27 -2.79
N PHE A 123 -16.82 12.10 -3.38
CA PHE A 123 -15.68 12.64 -2.65
C PHE A 123 -16.15 13.40 -1.41
N ASN A 124 -15.60 13.07 -0.26
CA ASN A 124 -16.02 13.64 1.02
C ASN A 124 -15.28 14.96 1.30
N TRP A 125 -15.86 16.06 0.86
CA TRP A 125 -15.30 17.40 1.02
C TRP A 125 -15.19 17.84 2.49
N ASP A 126 -15.99 17.27 3.39
CA ASP A 126 -15.96 17.61 4.83
C ASP A 126 -14.65 17.16 5.51
N LEU A 127 -13.97 16.18 4.92
CA LEU A 127 -12.68 15.68 5.42
C LEU A 127 -11.48 16.53 4.96
N VAL A 128 -11.65 17.39 3.94
CA VAL A 128 -10.53 18.15 3.34
C VAL A 128 -9.90 19.11 4.33
N ASP A 129 -10.67 19.73 5.21
CA ASP A 129 -10.12 20.64 6.21
C ASP A 129 -9.21 19.94 7.22
N ASN A 130 -9.38 18.64 7.44
CA ASN A 130 -8.56 17.83 8.34
C ASN A 130 -7.14 17.64 7.81
N ILE A 131 -6.89 17.84 6.51
CA ILE A 131 -5.54 17.76 5.91
C ILE A 131 -4.58 18.76 6.58
N LYS A 132 -5.09 19.90 7.05
CA LYS A 132 -4.29 20.95 7.72
C LYS A 132 -3.71 20.47 9.05
N ASP A 133 -4.38 19.55 9.71
CA ASP A 133 -3.89 18.89 10.92
C ASP A 133 -3.03 17.67 10.53
N LYS A 134 -1.72 17.81 10.60
CA LYS A 134 -0.75 16.74 10.28
C LYS A 134 -0.83 15.53 11.20
N THR A 135 -1.58 15.59 12.28
CA THR A 135 -1.77 14.47 13.23
C THR A 135 -3.05 13.69 12.93
N SER A 136 -3.99 14.29 12.19
CA SER A 136 -5.20 13.63 11.73
C SER A 136 -4.90 12.50 10.75
N VAL A 137 -5.83 11.58 10.57
CA VAL A 137 -5.73 10.50 9.56
C VAL A 137 -5.52 11.09 8.17
N GLN A 138 -6.37 12.07 7.79
CA GLN A 138 -6.33 12.75 6.49
C GLN A 138 -5.01 13.49 6.28
N GLY A 139 -4.57 14.24 7.28
CA GLY A 139 -3.32 14.99 7.20
C GLY A 139 -2.09 14.08 7.09
N ARG A 140 -2.07 12.96 7.78
CA ARG A 140 -0.98 11.98 7.71
C ARG A 140 -0.90 11.31 6.34
N ILE A 141 -2.03 10.87 5.80
CA ILE A 141 -2.11 10.25 4.46
C ILE A 141 -1.74 11.27 3.40
N PHE A 142 -2.38 12.45 3.39
CA PHE A 142 -2.13 13.50 2.40
C PHE A 142 -0.67 13.93 2.35
N ASN A 143 -0.07 14.26 3.50
CA ASN A 143 1.33 14.70 3.55
C ASN A 143 2.29 13.56 3.14
N GLY A 144 1.93 12.31 3.45
CA GLY A 144 2.69 11.13 3.00
C GLY A 144 2.68 11.00 1.47
N LEU A 145 1.50 11.06 0.86
CA LEU A 145 1.32 10.99 -0.59
C LEU A 145 1.98 12.17 -1.32
N GLU A 146 1.78 13.40 -0.84
CA GLU A 146 2.44 14.59 -1.39
C GLU A 146 3.96 14.45 -1.39
N LYS A 147 4.52 13.88 -0.33
CA LYS A 147 5.95 13.63 -0.24
C LYS A 147 6.43 12.59 -1.25
N LEU A 148 5.73 11.46 -1.39
CA LEU A 148 6.03 10.43 -2.38
C LEU A 148 5.98 11.00 -3.80
N GLU A 149 4.94 11.76 -4.12
CA GLU A 149 4.76 12.42 -5.40
C GLU A 149 5.91 13.41 -5.69
N LYS A 150 6.26 14.24 -4.72
CA LYS A 150 7.36 15.19 -4.85
C LYS A 150 8.68 14.49 -5.14
N ILE A 151 9.02 13.44 -4.38
CA ILE A 151 10.24 12.66 -4.58
C ILE A 151 10.23 12.05 -6.00
N ARG A 152 9.15 11.37 -6.38
CA ARG A 152 9.04 10.77 -7.71
C ARG A 152 9.22 11.78 -8.84
N ARG A 153 8.73 13.00 -8.67
CA ARG A 153 8.84 14.06 -9.69
C ARG A 153 10.24 14.66 -9.80
N THR A 154 11.02 14.65 -8.72
CA THR A 154 12.31 15.35 -8.64
C THR A 154 13.52 14.45 -8.79
N GLU A 155 13.39 13.16 -8.50
CA GLU A 155 14.51 12.21 -8.49
C GLU A 155 14.62 11.47 -9.84
N ALA A 156 15.80 11.54 -10.47
CA ALA A 156 16.06 10.94 -11.78
C ALA A 156 15.84 9.41 -11.82
N VAL A 157 16.06 8.72 -10.70
CA VAL A 157 15.83 7.28 -10.57
C VAL A 157 14.38 6.86 -10.85
N PHE A 158 13.43 7.80 -10.86
CA PHE A 158 12.03 7.55 -11.22
C PHE A 158 11.69 7.90 -12.67
N ASN A 159 12.65 8.35 -13.47
CA ASN A 159 12.45 8.60 -14.90
C ASN A 159 11.92 7.36 -15.64
N THR A 160 11.22 7.59 -16.75
CA THR A 160 10.55 6.52 -17.52
C THR A 160 11.51 5.54 -18.15
N ASP A 161 12.72 5.96 -18.44
CA ASP A 161 13.83 5.21 -19.04
C ASP A 161 14.77 4.56 -18.01
N ALA A 162 14.49 4.74 -16.72
CA ALA A 162 15.25 4.07 -15.66
C ALA A 162 15.15 2.55 -15.80
N GLU A 163 16.29 1.88 -15.64
CA GLU A 163 16.33 0.42 -15.50
C GLU A 163 15.63 0.02 -14.19
N VAL A 164 14.73 -0.98 -14.25
CA VAL A 164 13.97 -1.45 -13.09
C VAL A 164 14.03 -2.96 -13.00
N TYR A 165 14.42 -3.49 -11.85
CA TYR A 165 14.42 -4.92 -11.58
C TYR A 165 14.15 -5.22 -10.10
N THR A 166 13.75 -6.45 -9.82
CA THR A 166 13.62 -6.94 -8.44
C THR A 166 14.92 -7.62 -8.02
N LYS A 167 15.31 -7.39 -6.76
CA LYS A 167 16.41 -8.10 -6.12
C LYS A 167 15.87 -9.15 -5.19
N ASP A 168 16.37 -10.38 -5.31
CA ASP A 168 16.03 -11.46 -4.39
C ASP A 168 16.55 -11.15 -2.97
N TYR A 169 15.73 -11.45 -1.99
CA TYR A 169 16.07 -11.40 -0.58
C TYR A 169 15.64 -12.71 0.09
N SER A 170 16.36 -13.15 1.12
CA SER A 170 16.10 -14.44 1.78
C SER A 170 14.76 -14.49 2.52
N ASP A 171 14.29 -13.35 3.03
CA ASP A 171 12.97 -13.24 3.66
C ASP A 171 11.92 -12.94 2.61
N THR A 172 10.96 -13.83 2.43
CA THR A 172 9.90 -13.73 1.40
C THR A 172 8.84 -12.66 1.71
N SER A 173 8.85 -12.07 2.89
CA SER A 173 8.01 -10.91 3.23
C SER A 173 8.61 -9.59 2.73
N ILE A 174 9.85 -9.60 2.27
CA ILE A 174 10.53 -8.42 1.74
C ILE A 174 10.44 -8.38 0.23
N LEU A 175 9.91 -7.28 -0.30
CA LEU A 175 10.00 -6.95 -1.71
C LEU A 175 11.07 -5.88 -1.88
N TRP A 176 12.06 -6.17 -2.74
CA TRP A 176 13.14 -5.26 -3.04
C TRP A 176 13.14 -4.89 -4.52
N ILE A 177 12.91 -3.62 -4.83
CA ILE A 177 12.96 -3.08 -6.18
C ILE A 177 14.17 -2.17 -6.29
N VAL A 178 14.92 -2.32 -7.37
CA VAL A 178 16.05 -1.45 -7.70
C VAL A 178 15.71 -0.65 -8.94
N ARG A 179 16.00 0.64 -8.92
CA ARG A 179 15.89 1.53 -10.07
C ARG A 179 17.22 2.22 -10.31
N LYS A 180 17.63 2.34 -11.58
CA LYS A 180 18.90 2.99 -11.96
C LYS A 180 18.66 4.00 -13.09
N ALA A 181 19.16 5.20 -12.90
CA ALA A 181 19.14 6.25 -13.90
C ALA A 181 20.27 7.27 -13.62
N GLU A 182 20.87 7.79 -14.67
CA GLU A 182 21.84 8.90 -14.60
C GLU A 182 23.03 8.67 -13.63
N GLY A 183 23.40 7.41 -13.41
CA GLY A 183 24.48 7.04 -12.49
C GLY A 183 24.06 6.91 -11.04
N GLU A 184 22.79 7.15 -10.71
CA GLU A 184 22.21 6.94 -9.41
C GLU A 184 21.49 5.57 -9.31
N GLU A 185 21.45 5.01 -8.12
CA GLU A 185 20.77 3.74 -7.84
C GLU A 185 19.84 3.91 -6.61
N LEU A 186 18.57 3.59 -6.79
CA LEU A 186 17.57 3.54 -5.73
C LEU A 186 17.30 2.10 -5.31
N HIS A 187 17.41 1.83 -4.03
CA HIS A 187 16.93 0.61 -3.38
C HIS A 187 15.60 0.92 -2.67
N ALA A 188 14.50 0.49 -3.26
CA ALA A 188 13.17 0.58 -2.66
C ALA A 188 12.84 -0.75 -1.99
N VAL A 189 12.78 -0.77 -0.68
CA VAL A 189 12.58 -1.97 0.13
C VAL A 189 11.28 -1.86 0.89
N PHE A 190 10.44 -2.90 0.79
CA PHE A 190 9.09 -2.96 1.38
C PHE A 190 8.98 -4.18 2.27
N ASN A 191 8.51 -3.99 3.50
CA ASN A 191 8.25 -5.06 4.45
C ASN A 191 6.74 -5.38 4.49
N PHE A 192 6.33 -6.47 3.86
CA PHE A 192 4.94 -6.96 3.82
C PHE A 192 4.59 -7.88 5.00
N SER A 193 5.29 -7.76 6.12
CA SER A 193 4.94 -8.44 7.37
C SER A 193 4.55 -7.43 8.45
N ASP A 194 3.97 -7.92 9.53
CA ASP A 194 3.65 -7.14 10.72
C ASP A 194 4.83 -7.04 11.71
N GLU A 195 5.92 -7.77 11.46
CA GLU A 195 7.13 -7.77 12.27
C GLU A 195 8.15 -6.74 11.78
N GLY A 196 8.95 -6.21 12.72
CA GLY A 196 10.14 -5.42 12.38
C GLY A 196 11.21 -6.30 11.73
N LYS A 197 11.94 -5.75 10.76
CA LYS A 197 12.98 -6.43 10.00
C LYS A 197 14.25 -5.60 9.92
N THR A 198 15.42 -6.25 10.10
CA THR A 198 16.71 -5.67 9.78
C THR A 198 17.11 -6.07 8.37
N ILE A 199 17.29 -5.12 7.49
CA ILE A 199 17.61 -5.33 6.08
C ILE A 199 19.09 -5.02 5.85
N TRP A 200 19.83 -6.02 5.38
CA TRP A 200 21.23 -5.83 4.98
C TRP A 200 21.30 -5.24 3.59
N MET A 201 21.92 -4.06 3.50
CA MET A 201 22.15 -3.40 2.21
C MET A 201 23.15 -4.21 1.36
N PRO A 202 23.16 -4.05 0.02
CA PRO A 202 24.05 -4.80 -0.86
C PRO A 202 25.54 -4.62 -0.54
N GLU A 203 25.86 -3.42 -0.07
CA GLU A 203 27.20 -3.04 0.40
C GLU A 203 27.07 -1.92 1.44
N LYS A 204 28.04 -1.82 2.31
CA LYS A 204 28.19 -0.70 3.22
C LYS A 204 28.66 0.51 2.42
N ALA A 205 27.80 1.51 2.27
CA ALA A 205 28.06 2.70 1.46
C ALA A 205 27.27 3.91 1.98
N VAL A 206 27.54 5.07 1.41
CA VAL A 206 26.76 6.27 1.70
C VAL A 206 25.46 6.22 0.91
N TYR A 207 24.34 6.29 1.62
CA TYR A 207 23.00 6.35 1.05
C TYR A 207 22.25 7.58 1.55
N THR A 208 21.36 8.08 0.72
CA THR A 208 20.37 9.08 1.11
C THR A 208 19.01 8.41 1.26
N ASN A 209 18.44 8.45 2.44
CA ASN A 209 17.05 8.08 2.66
C ASN A 209 16.16 9.18 2.10
N LEU A 210 15.48 8.95 0.98
CA LEU A 210 14.67 9.96 0.30
C LEU A 210 13.46 10.39 1.13
N MET A 211 12.98 9.53 2.04
CA MET A 211 11.86 9.87 2.91
C MET A 211 12.24 10.80 4.06
N THR A 212 13.49 10.78 4.52
CA THR A 212 13.95 11.65 5.62
C THR A 212 14.88 12.76 5.13
N GLY A 213 15.53 12.58 3.98
CA GLY A 213 16.59 13.45 3.46
C GLY A 213 17.94 13.23 4.16
N VAL A 214 18.05 12.25 5.06
CA VAL A 214 19.29 11.94 5.76
C VAL A 214 20.24 11.18 4.84
N THR A 215 21.50 11.64 4.78
CA THR A 215 22.59 11.00 4.03
C THR A 215 23.64 10.51 5.01
N GLU A 216 23.90 9.23 5.03
CA GLU A 216 24.85 8.60 5.95
C GLU A 216 25.40 7.30 5.40
N GLU A 217 26.49 6.79 6.02
CA GLU A 217 27.00 5.45 5.70
C GLU A 217 26.10 4.40 6.34
N VAL A 218 25.52 3.54 5.52
CA VAL A 218 24.55 2.51 5.92
C VAL A 218 25.02 1.13 5.50
N GLU A 219 24.94 0.19 6.43
CA GLU A 219 25.14 -1.25 6.21
C GLU A 219 23.81 -2.01 6.36
N THR A 220 22.98 -1.57 7.32
CA THR A 220 21.65 -2.14 7.57
C THR A 220 20.59 -1.05 7.69
N VAL A 221 19.35 -1.41 7.40
CA VAL A 221 18.17 -0.55 7.58
C VAL A 221 17.14 -1.28 8.43
N GLU A 222 16.62 -0.61 9.45
CA GLU A 222 15.51 -1.13 10.24
C GLU A 222 14.18 -0.71 9.62
N LEU A 223 13.33 -1.69 9.30
CA LEU A 223 11.96 -1.48 8.84
C LEU A 223 10.97 -2.03 9.86
N SER A 224 10.06 -1.20 10.29
CA SER A 224 8.90 -1.65 11.07
C SER A 224 7.99 -2.56 10.22
N GLY A 225 7.00 -3.21 10.85
CA GLY A 225 5.96 -3.93 10.11
C GLY A 225 5.17 -2.98 9.21
N TRP A 226 4.83 -3.43 7.99
CA TRP A 226 4.11 -2.66 6.98
C TRP A 226 4.76 -1.31 6.66
N ASP A 227 6.10 -1.31 6.52
CA ASP A 227 6.90 -0.10 6.28
C ASP A 227 7.78 -0.26 5.04
N PHE A 228 8.34 0.84 4.60
CA PHE A 228 9.22 0.87 3.44
C PHE A 228 10.33 1.91 3.59
N VAL A 229 11.36 1.77 2.78
CA VAL A 229 12.42 2.77 2.65
C VAL A 229 12.84 2.95 1.19
N TRP A 230 13.19 4.16 0.83
CA TRP A 230 13.82 4.53 -0.43
C TRP A 230 15.24 5.03 -0.16
N MET A 231 16.24 4.16 -0.38
CA MET A 231 17.66 4.44 -0.16
C MET A 231 18.35 4.67 -1.50
N LYS A 232 18.79 5.90 -1.74
CA LYS A 232 19.47 6.30 -2.99
C LYS A 232 20.97 6.46 -2.76
N ARG A 233 21.79 6.02 -3.72
CA ARG A 233 23.23 6.24 -3.79
C ARG A 233 23.66 6.68 -5.18
#